data_e2a0419173c4b7f44b41f9a00d741cbc
#
_entry.id   e2a0419173c4b7f44b41f9a00d741cbc
#
_cell.length_a   1.000
_cell.length_b   1.000
_cell.length_c   1.000
_cell.angle_alpha   90.00
_cell.angle_beta   90.00
_cell.angle_gamma   90.00
#
_symmetry.space_group_name_H-M   'P 1'
#
loop_
_entity.id
_entity.type
_entity.pdbx_description
1 polymer ?
#
loop_
_entity_poly.entity_id
_entity_poly.type
_entity_poly.pdbx_seq_one_letter_code
_entity_poly.pdbx_strand_id
1 'polypeptide(L)' 'MVTDNYRYKKGFHFKPAWDCKISFFEFVSYDEDKDLIHLKAYPKEGEPYYTQIDFLDYEDSFFNEEYLPLE' A
#
# COMPACT_ATOMS: atom_id res chain seq x y z
N MET A 1 1.55 -14.19 18.10
CA MET A 1 1.36 -13.72 17.73
C MET A 1 0.80 -13.38 16.81
N VAL A 2 0.43 -13.23 16.62
CA VAL A 2 -0.01 -12.93 15.74
C VAL A 2 0.20 -12.14 15.04
N THR A 3 0.52 -12.08 14.38
CA THR A 3 0.80 -11.22 13.70
C THR A 3 -0.10 -10.82 12.79
N ASP A 4 -0.32 -9.72 12.67
CA ASP A 4 -1.18 -9.21 11.87
C ASP A 4 -0.55 -8.94 10.64
N ASN A 5 -0.51 -9.77 9.71
CA ASN A 5 0.09 -9.59 8.41
C ASN A 5 -0.92 -9.23 7.37
N TYR A 6 -2.05 -8.68 7.75
CA TYR A 6 -3.09 -8.37 6.77
C TYR A 6 -2.61 -7.36 5.74
N ARG A 7 -1.64 -6.52 6.08
CA ARG A 7 -1.11 -5.52 5.14
C ARG A 7 -0.24 -6.13 4.06
N TYR A 8 0.10 -7.41 4.20
CA TYR A 8 0.95 -8.09 3.24
C TYR A 8 0.22 -9.20 2.51
N LYS A 9 -1.10 -9.12 2.47
CA LYS A 9 -1.89 -10.08 1.73
C LYS A 9 -2.24 -9.51 0.38
N LYS A 10 -2.05 -10.29 -0.67
CA LYS A 10 -2.40 -9.87 -2.00
C LYS A 10 -3.88 -9.47 -2.02
N GLY A 11 -4.16 -8.33 -2.58
CA GLY A 11 -5.51 -7.83 -2.64
C GLY A 11 -5.89 -6.89 -1.51
N PHE A 12 -5.00 -6.72 -0.52
CA PHE A 12 -5.28 -5.77 0.55
C PHE A 12 -5.33 -4.36 -0.02
N HIS A 13 -6.37 -3.61 0.34
CA HIS A 13 -6.55 -2.24 -0.16
C HIS A 13 -6.36 -1.24 0.96
N PHE A 14 -5.77 -0.12 0.62
CA PHE A 14 -5.60 0.97 1.56
C PHE A 14 -5.59 2.28 0.78
N LYS A 15 -5.74 3.39 1.48
CA LYS A 15 -5.80 4.68 0.82
C LYS A 15 -4.93 5.68 1.55
N PRO A 16 -4.50 6.75 0.87
CA PRO A 16 -3.82 7.84 1.56
C PRO A 16 -4.78 8.54 2.50
N ALA A 17 -4.25 9.04 3.61
CA ALA A 17 -5.07 9.75 4.58
C ALA A 17 -5.40 11.16 4.12
N TRP A 18 -4.73 11.65 3.09
CA TRP A 18 -4.96 13.00 2.59
C TRP A 18 -5.59 12.92 1.21
N ASP A 19 -6.17 14.04 0.78
CA ASP A 19 -6.80 14.12 -0.51
C ASP A 19 -5.73 14.31 -1.57
N CYS A 20 -5.64 13.39 -2.48
CA CYS A 20 -4.65 13.45 -3.55
C CYS A 20 -5.22 12.78 -4.80
N LYS A 21 -4.38 12.64 -5.82
CA LYS A 21 -4.84 12.09 -7.09
C LYS A 21 -5.11 10.60 -7.03
N ILE A 22 -4.62 9.90 -6.01
CA ILE A 22 -4.80 8.46 -5.89
C ILE A 22 -6.00 8.18 -5.02
N SER A 23 -6.90 7.34 -5.53
CA SER A 23 -8.07 6.96 -4.77
C SER A 23 -7.73 5.91 -3.72
N PHE A 24 -7.00 4.88 -4.13
CA PHE A 24 -6.56 3.85 -3.19
C PHE A 24 -5.46 3.02 -3.85
N PHE A 25 -4.82 2.18 -3.04
CA PHE A 25 -3.78 1.27 -3.51
C PHE A 25 -4.15 -0.16 -3.18
N GLU A 26 -3.57 -1.08 -3.91
CA GLU A 26 -3.74 -2.50 -3.65
C GLU A 26 -2.38 -3.14 -3.49
N PHE A 27 -2.19 -3.92 -2.43
CA PHE A 27 -0.95 -4.65 -2.21
C PHE A 27 -0.83 -5.76 -3.23
N VAL A 28 0.31 -5.86 -3.89
CA VAL A 28 0.55 -6.91 -4.88
C VAL A 28 1.52 -7.95 -4.33
N SER A 29 2.71 -7.53 -3.91
CA SER A 29 3.69 -8.48 -3.42
C SER A 29 4.79 -7.74 -2.67
N TYR A 30 5.59 -8.52 -1.95
CA TYR A 30 6.73 -8.00 -1.20
C TYR A 30 7.97 -8.72 -1.72
N ASP A 31 8.93 -7.95 -2.18
CA ASP A 31 10.19 -8.50 -2.67
C ASP A 31 11.19 -8.42 -1.52
N GLU A 32 11.44 -9.55 -0.87
CA GLU A 32 12.31 -9.57 0.29
C GLU A 32 13.75 -9.25 -0.06
N ASP A 33 14.18 -9.60 -1.24
CA ASP A 33 15.56 -9.36 -1.64
C ASP A 33 15.87 -7.90 -1.77
N LYS A 34 14.91 -7.11 -2.20
CA LYS A 34 15.10 -5.69 -2.42
C LYS A 34 14.40 -4.83 -1.39
N ASP A 35 13.66 -5.45 -0.47
CA ASP A 35 12.88 -4.73 0.52
C ASP A 35 11.93 -3.74 -0.13
N LEU A 36 11.27 -4.17 -1.19
CA LEU A 36 10.33 -3.35 -1.91
C LEU A 36 8.94 -3.93 -1.85
N ILE A 37 7.97 -3.06 -1.66
CA ILE A 37 6.57 -3.44 -1.67
C ILE A 37 6.02 -3.02 -3.03
N HIS A 38 5.44 -3.96 -3.75
CA HIS A 38 4.84 -3.68 -5.05
C HIS A 38 3.36 -3.42 -4.86
N LEU A 39 2.90 -2.34 -5.43
CA LEU A 39 1.53 -1.88 -5.27
C LEU A 39 0.90 -1.61 -6.61
N LYS A 40 -0.43 -1.63 -6.63
CA LYS A 40 -1.18 -1.16 -7.79
C LYS A 40 -1.92 0.09 -7.34
N ALA A 41 -1.72 1.18 -8.04
CA ALA A 41 -2.34 2.45 -7.68
C ALA A 41 -3.59 2.67 -8.53
N TYR A 42 -4.66 3.10 -7.88
CA TYR A 42 -5.92 3.38 -8.58
C TYR A 42 -6.17 4.87 -8.48
N PRO A 43 -5.81 5.63 -9.53
CA PRO A 43 -6.03 7.07 -9.47
C PRO A 43 -7.51 7.40 -9.56
N LYS A 44 -7.87 8.60 -9.13
CA LYS A 44 -9.24 9.05 -9.24
C LYS A 44 -9.65 9.20 -10.69
N GLU A 45 -8.70 9.57 -11.54
CA GLU A 45 -8.94 9.65 -12.96
C GLU A 45 -7.80 8.99 -13.67
N GLY A 46 -8.10 8.23 -14.69
CA GLY A 46 -7.06 7.54 -15.42
C GLY A 46 -7.03 6.07 -15.07
N GLU A 47 -6.10 5.37 -15.64
CA GLU A 47 -6.04 3.93 -15.48
C GLU A 47 -5.11 3.53 -14.37
N PRO A 48 -5.38 2.40 -13.74
CA PRO A 48 -4.49 1.92 -12.68
C PRO A 48 -3.10 1.65 -13.23
N TYR A 49 -2.10 1.76 -12.36
CA TYR A 49 -0.74 1.46 -12.75
C TYR A 49 0.01 0.84 -11.59
N TYR A 50 1.13 0.17 -11.88
CA TYR A 50 1.93 -0.48 -10.85
C TYR A 50 3.01 0.48 -10.37
N THR A 51 3.29 0.43 -9.07
CA THR A 51 4.33 1.24 -8.48
C THR A 51 4.96 0.45 -7.34
N GLN A 52 5.89 1.06 -6.64
CA GLN A 52 6.55 0.37 -5.53
C GLN A 52 6.98 1.39 -4.48
N ILE A 53 7.22 0.89 -3.29
CA ILE A 53 7.60 1.70 -2.16
C ILE A 53 8.53 0.86 -1.29
N ASP A 54 9.48 1.49 -0.61
CA ASP A 54 10.37 0.77 0.29
C ASP A 54 9.59 0.17 1.43
N PHE A 55 10.06 -0.99 1.90
CA PHE A 55 9.40 -1.68 3.01
C PHE A 55 9.27 -0.76 4.23
N LEU A 56 10.34 -0.04 4.58
CA LEU A 56 10.29 0.82 5.76
C LEU A 56 9.32 1.97 5.57
N ASP A 57 9.24 2.53 4.38
CA ASP A 57 8.29 3.59 4.10
C ASP A 57 6.86 3.09 4.19
N TYR A 58 6.63 1.87 3.74
CA TYR A 58 5.32 1.26 3.81
C TYR A 58 4.89 1.11 5.28
N GLU A 59 5.81 0.58 6.11
CA GLU A 59 5.51 0.40 7.52
C GLU A 59 5.30 1.73 8.21
N ASP A 60 6.16 2.70 7.93
CA ASP A 60 6.06 4.01 8.55
C ASP A 60 4.77 4.72 8.17
N SER A 61 4.35 4.56 6.93
CA SER A 61 3.13 5.21 6.48
C SER A 61 1.92 4.72 7.26
N PHE A 62 1.87 3.42 7.56
CA PHE A 62 0.77 2.91 8.38
C PHE A 62 0.93 3.31 9.85
N PHE A 63 2.17 3.30 10.34
CA PHE A 63 2.41 3.68 11.72
C PHE A 63 2.02 5.14 11.97
N ASN A 64 2.30 6.00 11.01
CA ASN A 64 2.00 7.43 11.12
C ASN A 64 0.59 7.77 10.64
N GLU A 65 -0.18 6.77 10.28
CA GLU A 65 -1.55 6.96 9.82
C GLU A 65 -1.62 7.77 8.53
N GLU A 66 -0.57 7.69 7.72
CA GLU A 66 -0.59 8.31 6.40
C GLU A 66 -1.31 7.44 5.40
N TYR A 67 -1.34 6.12 5.64
CA TYR A 67 -2.11 5.18 4.85
C TYR A 67 -3.11 4.52 5.78
N LEU A 68 -4.33 4.39 5.31
CA LEU A 68 -5.42 3.83 6.11
C LEU A 68 -6.00 2.61 5.42
N PRO A 69 -6.22 1.52 6.14
CA PRO A 69 -6.79 0.33 5.51
C PRO A 69 -8.21 0.59 5.05
N LEU A 70 -8.57 -0.04 3.95
CA LEU A 70 -9.96 -0.01 3.48
C LEU A 70 -10.61 -1.32 3.84
N GLU A 71 -11.83 -1.23 4.32
CA GLU A 71 -12.56 -2.42 4.65
C GLU A 71 -13.39 -2.94 3.51
#